data_ffdc08954e3a19842c81b266cb8e60a4
#
_entry.id   ffdc08954e3a19842c81b266cb8e60a4
#
_cell.length_a   1.000
_cell.length_b   1.000
_cell.length_c   1.000
_cell.angle_alpha   90.00
_cell.angle_beta   90.00
_cell.angle_gamma   90.00
#
_symmetry.space_group_name_H-M   'P 1'
#
loop_
_entity.id
_entity.type
_entity.pdbx_description
1 polymer ?
#
loop_
_entity_poly.entity_id
_entity_poly.type
_entity_poly.pdbx_seq_one_letter_code
_entity_poly.pdbx_strand_id
1 'polypeptide(L)'
;MSEAADDAKPRRQIVVRKPEPADDLTWQVGEVSIARCLETVAEMSPRYLLPDLSHELVAWLPEWAAPFFTPDGMMLLSVHSFVVQSGGLTMVVDTCIGGHSDQPLAGDAGFVDRLAAAIPGGLEAVDFVVCTHMHFDHVGWNTSLVDGAWVPTFPNARYLISKDELAGTQANDLMGVMEPSITPLIEHGMFDAVESDYRIDENVCLVPSAGHSPGHVCVMIESGGERALITGDSFHSPAQFAHPEVSATYADTDSAAATATRHRLLEQLVDADTIVLGTHFSRPTAGRVRSGPERAWFDTTI
;
A
#
# COMPACT_ATOMS: atom_id res chain seq x y z
N MET A 1 51.78 2.70 3.59
CA MET A 1 51.00 2.15 2.48
C MET A 1 49.71 1.64 3.10
N SER A 2 48.69 2.48 3.08
CA SER A 2 47.36 2.18 3.63
C SER A 2 46.52 1.69 2.48
N GLU A 3 46.11 0.42 2.54
CA GLU A 3 45.08 -0.11 1.65
C GLU A 3 43.75 0.57 1.96
N ALA A 4 43.29 1.38 1.01
CA ALA A 4 41.93 1.88 1.03
C ALA A 4 40.99 0.66 0.80
N ALA A 5 40.22 0.32 1.81
CA ALA A 5 39.11 -0.59 1.68
C ALA A 5 38.13 0.01 0.65
N ASP A 6 37.97 -0.68 -0.45
CA ASP A 6 36.99 -0.38 -1.49
C ASP A 6 35.59 -0.61 -0.88
N ASP A 7 34.96 0.49 -0.50
CA ASP A 7 33.54 0.53 -0.05
C ASP A 7 32.65 0.25 -1.28
N ALA A 8 32.69 -0.98 -1.75
CA ALA A 8 31.78 -1.45 -2.79
C ALA A 8 30.35 -1.31 -2.27
N LYS A 9 29.64 -0.28 -2.75
CA LYS A 9 28.20 -0.13 -2.53
C LYS A 9 27.52 -1.48 -2.74
N PRO A 10 26.76 -1.98 -1.74
CA PRO A 10 26.09 -3.26 -1.90
C PRO A 10 25.23 -3.19 -3.17
N ARG A 11 25.43 -4.12 -4.08
CA ARG A 11 24.59 -4.25 -5.27
C ARG A 11 23.16 -4.38 -4.80
N ARG A 12 22.32 -3.42 -5.18
CA ARG A 12 20.88 -3.41 -4.90
C ARG A 12 20.26 -4.66 -5.53
N GLN A 13 20.08 -5.70 -4.77
CA GLN A 13 19.46 -6.92 -5.25
C GLN A 13 18.00 -6.90 -4.74
N ILE A 14 17.10 -6.52 -5.63
CA ILE A 14 15.66 -6.73 -5.44
C ILE A 14 15.34 -8.02 -6.18
N VAL A 15 14.79 -9.00 -5.47
CA VAL A 15 14.34 -10.26 -6.05
C VAL A 15 12.81 -10.24 -6.05
N VAL A 16 12.22 -10.20 -7.22
CA VAL A 16 10.76 -10.27 -7.38
C VAL A 16 10.36 -11.75 -7.37
N ARG A 17 9.45 -12.12 -6.48
CA ARG A 17 8.88 -13.46 -6.38
C ARG A 17 7.52 -13.46 -7.09
N LYS A 18 7.29 -14.44 -7.97
CA LYS A 18 5.95 -14.65 -8.51
C LYS A 18 4.98 -15.01 -7.38
N PRO A 19 3.74 -14.51 -7.43
CA PRO A 19 2.72 -14.87 -6.45
C PRO A 19 2.54 -16.39 -6.41
N GLU A 20 2.36 -16.93 -5.20
CA GLU A 20 1.92 -18.31 -5.05
C GLU A 20 0.48 -18.45 -5.56
N PRO A 21 0.13 -19.58 -6.19
CA PRO A 21 -1.24 -19.79 -6.66
C PRO A 21 -2.16 -19.95 -5.45
N ALA A 22 -3.05 -19.04 -5.22
CA ALA A 22 -4.03 -18.89 -4.14
C ALA A 22 -3.59 -17.92 -3.04
N ASP A 23 -3.69 -16.64 -3.34
CA ASP A 23 -3.79 -15.62 -2.31
C ASP A 23 -5.28 -15.43 -1.99
N ASP A 24 -5.74 -16.14 -0.95
CA ASP A 24 -7.13 -16.21 -0.51
C ASP A 24 -7.36 -15.48 0.83
N LEU A 25 -6.52 -14.47 1.12
CA LEU A 25 -6.68 -13.70 2.34
C LEU A 25 -7.92 -12.81 2.27
N THR A 26 -8.84 -13.06 3.19
CA THR A 26 -10.07 -12.29 3.33
C THR A 26 -10.33 -11.93 4.79
N TRP A 27 -11.00 -10.81 5.00
CA TRP A 27 -11.40 -10.35 6.34
C TRP A 27 -12.84 -9.87 6.29
N GLN A 28 -13.50 -9.94 7.42
CA GLN A 28 -14.84 -9.42 7.62
C GLN A 28 -14.80 -8.33 8.70
N VAL A 29 -15.47 -7.21 8.44
CA VAL A 29 -15.63 -6.09 9.36
C VAL A 29 -17.12 -5.76 9.41
N GLY A 30 -17.85 -6.29 10.37
CA GLY A 30 -19.30 -6.22 10.39
C GLY A 30 -19.91 -6.79 9.09
N GLU A 31 -20.55 -5.94 8.28
CA GLU A 31 -21.16 -6.33 7.00
C GLU A 31 -20.22 -6.09 5.80
N VAL A 32 -19.02 -5.54 6.02
CA VAL A 32 -18.05 -5.25 4.97
C VAL A 32 -17.07 -6.40 4.80
N SER A 33 -16.93 -6.90 3.58
CA SER A 33 -15.90 -7.91 3.24
C SER A 33 -14.71 -7.26 2.57
N ILE A 34 -13.51 -7.76 2.89
CA ILE A 34 -12.24 -7.29 2.34
C ILE A 34 -11.48 -8.51 1.83
N ALA A 35 -11.01 -8.46 0.59
CA ALA A 35 -10.14 -9.48 0.02
C ALA A 35 -8.84 -8.86 -0.47
N ARG A 36 -7.71 -9.56 -0.30
CA ARG A 36 -6.43 -9.17 -0.88
C ARG A 36 -6.26 -9.80 -2.25
N CYS A 37 -5.80 -9.03 -3.23
CA CYS A 37 -5.35 -9.53 -4.52
C CYS A 37 -3.87 -9.21 -4.70
N LEU A 38 -3.01 -10.23 -4.64
CA LEU A 38 -1.56 -10.07 -4.69
C LEU A 38 -1.08 -9.90 -6.14
N GLU A 39 -0.30 -8.84 -6.41
CA GLU A 39 0.46 -8.73 -7.65
C GLU A 39 1.81 -9.41 -7.53
N THR A 40 2.61 -9.02 -6.51
CA THR A 40 3.96 -9.55 -6.33
C THR A 40 4.46 -9.41 -4.90
N VAL A 41 5.54 -10.12 -4.57
CA VAL A 41 6.34 -9.90 -3.36
C VAL A 41 7.77 -9.63 -3.77
N ALA A 42 8.30 -8.50 -3.36
CA ALA A 42 9.71 -8.15 -3.53
C ALA A 42 10.49 -8.49 -2.26
N GLU A 43 11.59 -9.24 -2.43
CA GLU A 43 12.59 -9.46 -1.39
C GLU A 43 13.70 -8.43 -1.57
N MET A 44 13.91 -7.58 -0.57
CA MET A 44 14.89 -6.50 -0.66
C MET A 44 15.59 -6.23 0.67
N SER A 45 16.79 -5.66 0.61
CA SER A 45 17.43 -5.16 1.83
C SER A 45 16.54 -4.10 2.48
N PRO A 46 16.28 -4.18 3.81
CA PRO A 46 15.52 -3.15 4.51
C PRO A 46 16.07 -1.74 4.23
N ARG A 47 17.37 -1.59 4.14
CA ARG A 47 18.04 -0.30 3.88
C ARG A 47 17.70 0.34 2.53
N TYR A 48 17.10 -0.42 1.62
CA TYR A 48 16.69 0.13 0.34
C TYR A 48 15.49 1.09 0.47
N LEU A 49 14.54 0.75 1.34
CA LEU A 49 13.33 1.55 1.58
C LEU A 49 13.37 2.22 2.96
N LEU A 50 13.80 1.50 3.98
CA LEU A 50 13.87 1.93 5.37
C LEU A 50 15.35 1.98 5.83
N PRO A 51 16.14 2.99 5.42
CA PRO A 51 17.58 2.99 5.61
C PRO A 51 18.03 2.94 7.08
N ASP A 52 17.19 3.42 7.99
CA ASP A 52 17.46 3.41 9.42
C ASP A 52 17.09 2.07 10.10
N LEU A 53 16.42 1.16 9.37
CA LEU A 53 16.17 -0.21 9.82
C LEU A 53 17.42 -1.06 9.56
N SER A 54 18.40 -0.96 10.47
CA SER A 54 19.67 -1.67 10.32
C SER A 54 19.50 -3.19 10.43
N HIS A 55 20.45 -3.97 9.88
CA HIS A 55 20.48 -5.43 10.07
C HIS A 55 20.57 -5.82 11.56
N GLU A 56 21.24 -5.03 12.37
CA GLU A 56 21.28 -5.24 13.82
C GLU A 56 19.88 -5.06 14.43
N LEU A 57 19.14 -4.03 14.01
CA LEU A 57 17.77 -3.80 14.46
C LEU A 57 16.84 -4.93 14.01
N VAL A 58 16.96 -5.38 12.76
CA VAL A 58 16.19 -6.52 12.24
C VAL A 58 16.48 -7.81 13.02
N ALA A 59 17.75 -8.05 13.38
CA ALA A 59 18.15 -9.22 14.16
C ALA A 59 17.57 -9.22 15.60
N TRP A 60 17.20 -8.05 16.11
CA TRP A 60 16.58 -7.88 17.43
C TRP A 60 15.05 -7.76 17.36
N LEU A 61 14.45 -7.79 16.15
CA LEU A 61 13.00 -7.79 16.03
C LEU A 61 12.44 -9.06 16.69
N PRO A 62 11.37 -8.91 17.47
CA PRO A 62 10.70 -10.05 18.11
C PRO A 62 10.15 -11.04 17.09
N GLU A 63 9.84 -12.27 17.54
CA GLU A 63 9.30 -13.35 16.71
C GLU A 63 8.06 -12.96 15.89
N TRP A 64 7.25 -12.02 16.36
CA TRP A 64 6.08 -11.54 15.63
C TRP A 64 6.43 -10.87 14.28
N ALA A 65 7.66 -10.34 14.14
CA ALA A 65 8.12 -9.73 12.88
C ALA A 65 8.63 -10.76 11.86
N ALA A 66 8.93 -11.99 12.30
CA ALA A 66 9.51 -13.03 11.45
C ALA A 66 8.76 -13.29 10.13
N PRO A 67 7.41 -13.23 10.04
CA PRO A 67 6.72 -13.43 8.76
C PRO A 67 7.03 -12.36 7.69
N PHE A 68 7.55 -11.20 8.08
CA PHE A 68 7.78 -10.05 7.20
C PHE A 68 9.24 -9.92 6.76
N PHE A 69 10.09 -10.83 7.22
CA PHE A 69 11.51 -10.88 6.88
C PHE A 69 11.95 -12.31 6.56
N THR A 70 12.92 -12.45 5.66
CA THR A 70 13.58 -13.73 5.46
C THR A 70 14.51 -14.06 6.62
N PRO A 71 14.92 -15.33 6.80
CA PRO A 71 15.84 -15.72 7.87
C PRO A 71 17.20 -15.00 7.85
N ASP A 72 17.62 -14.49 6.69
CA ASP A 72 18.83 -13.70 6.50
C ASP A 72 18.59 -12.17 6.58
N GLY A 73 17.37 -11.76 7.01
CA GLY A 73 17.04 -10.39 7.33
C GLY A 73 16.66 -9.50 6.16
N MET A 74 16.32 -10.08 5.00
CA MET A 74 15.74 -9.32 3.90
C MET A 74 14.26 -9.05 4.18
N MET A 75 13.79 -7.85 3.87
CA MET A 75 12.38 -7.45 4.00
C MET A 75 11.56 -8.04 2.86
N LEU A 76 10.38 -8.55 3.17
CA LEU A 76 9.39 -9.01 2.21
C LEU A 76 8.35 -7.90 2.01
N LEU A 77 8.48 -7.17 0.91
CA LEU A 77 7.55 -6.11 0.50
C LEU A 77 6.51 -6.69 -0.45
N SER A 78 5.26 -6.71 -0.03
CA SER A 78 4.13 -7.13 -0.85
C SER A 78 3.56 -5.95 -1.63
N VAL A 79 3.20 -6.14 -2.89
CA VAL A 79 2.39 -5.19 -3.66
C VAL A 79 1.08 -5.88 -4.01
N HIS A 80 -0.02 -5.33 -3.53
CA HIS A 80 -1.34 -5.93 -3.65
C HIS A 80 -2.45 -4.87 -3.56
N SER A 81 -3.59 -5.18 -4.15
CA SER A 81 -4.83 -4.43 -3.99
C SER A 81 -5.70 -5.02 -2.90
N PHE A 82 -6.57 -4.19 -2.32
CA PHE A 82 -7.70 -4.68 -1.54
C PHE A 82 -9.01 -4.48 -2.31
N VAL A 83 -9.80 -5.54 -2.39
CA VAL A 83 -11.18 -5.48 -2.88
C VAL A 83 -12.09 -5.37 -1.68
N VAL A 84 -12.83 -4.28 -1.57
CA VAL A 84 -13.75 -3.98 -0.46
C VAL A 84 -15.18 -4.00 -0.99
N GLN A 85 -16.03 -4.80 -0.36
CA GLN A 85 -17.46 -4.83 -0.66
C GLN A 85 -18.24 -4.27 0.53
N SER A 86 -18.96 -3.17 0.31
CA SER A 86 -19.70 -2.44 1.34
C SER A 86 -20.98 -1.84 0.77
N GLY A 87 -22.10 -2.03 1.45
CA GLY A 87 -23.37 -1.38 1.09
C GLY A 87 -23.87 -1.68 -0.34
N GLY A 88 -23.43 -2.77 -0.94
CA GLY A 88 -23.72 -3.12 -2.33
C GLY A 88 -22.75 -2.51 -3.35
N LEU A 89 -21.74 -1.75 -2.90
CA LEU A 89 -20.66 -1.18 -3.71
C LEU A 89 -19.44 -2.10 -3.69
N THR A 90 -18.73 -2.14 -4.80
CA THR A 90 -17.43 -2.80 -4.94
C THR A 90 -16.35 -1.75 -5.15
N MET A 91 -15.34 -1.75 -4.29
CA MET A 91 -14.22 -0.81 -4.31
C MET A 91 -12.91 -1.58 -4.49
N VAL A 92 -11.98 -1.02 -5.26
CA VAL A 92 -10.59 -1.49 -5.32
C VAL A 92 -9.72 -0.41 -4.69
N VAL A 93 -8.97 -0.76 -3.66
CA VAL A 93 -8.01 0.15 -3.00
C VAL A 93 -6.63 -0.17 -3.52
N ASP A 94 -6.03 0.80 -4.18
CA ASP A 94 -4.79 0.76 -4.95
C ASP A 94 -4.79 -0.28 -6.09
N THR A 95 -4.09 0.03 -7.15
CA THR A 95 -4.08 -0.80 -8.36
C THR A 95 -2.69 -1.31 -8.73
N CYS A 96 -1.79 -1.40 -7.76
CA CYS A 96 -0.46 -2.01 -7.91
C CYS A 96 0.42 -1.36 -8.99
N ILE A 97 1.45 -2.11 -9.49
CA ILE A 97 2.55 -1.60 -10.32
C ILE A 97 2.14 -1.30 -11.76
N GLY A 98 1.27 -2.14 -12.33
CA GLY A 98 0.86 -1.95 -13.72
C GLY A 98 1.82 -2.51 -14.76
N GLY A 99 1.44 -2.30 -16.03
CA GLY A 99 2.16 -2.81 -17.19
C GLY A 99 3.17 -1.85 -17.83
N HIS A 100 3.39 -0.64 -17.28
CA HIS A 100 4.23 0.40 -17.86
C HIS A 100 5.62 0.50 -17.26
N SER A 101 6.23 -0.58 -16.97
CA SER A 101 7.41 -0.59 -16.14
C SER A 101 8.72 -0.35 -16.88
N ASP A 102 9.25 0.87 -16.78
CA ASP A 102 10.68 1.12 -16.65
C ASP A 102 11.09 1.18 -15.17
N GLN A 103 10.17 0.78 -14.27
CA GLN A 103 10.35 0.88 -12.82
C GLN A 103 11.19 -0.30 -12.27
N PRO A 104 11.82 -0.16 -11.09
CA PRO A 104 12.66 -1.20 -10.48
C PRO A 104 11.91 -2.51 -10.18
N LEU A 105 10.59 -2.41 -10.01
CA LEU A 105 9.68 -3.54 -9.84
C LEU A 105 8.84 -3.67 -11.10
N ALA A 106 8.90 -4.80 -11.77
CA ALA A 106 8.03 -5.10 -12.90
C ALA A 106 6.70 -5.65 -12.38
N GLY A 107 5.60 -5.11 -12.90
CA GLY A 107 4.26 -5.63 -12.64
C GLY A 107 4.05 -7.02 -13.27
N ASP A 108 3.05 -7.73 -12.77
CA ASP A 108 2.65 -9.04 -13.31
C ASP A 108 1.46 -8.87 -14.26
N ALA A 109 1.67 -9.15 -15.54
CA ALA A 109 0.62 -9.06 -16.57
C ALA A 109 -0.62 -9.94 -16.26
N GLY A 110 -0.49 -10.99 -15.45
CA GLY A 110 -1.61 -11.82 -15.01
C GLY A 110 -2.39 -11.26 -13.81
N PHE A 111 -1.97 -10.13 -13.25
CA PHE A 111 -2.62 -9.55 -12.07
C PHE A 111 -4.07 -9.14 -12.35
N VAL A 112 -4.33 -8.46 -13.46
CA VAL A 112 -5.67 -7.97 -13.83
C VAL A 112 -6.67 -9.13 -13.97
N ASP A 113 -6.25 -10.26 -14.54
CA ASP A 113 -7.10 -11.45 -14.65
C ASP A 113 -7.41 -12.04 -13.27
N ARG A 114 -6.44 -12.09 -12.35
CA ARG A 114 -6.67 -12.56 -10.97
C ARG A 114 -7.60 -11.62 -10.21
N LEU A 115 -7.39 -10.30 -10.37
CA LEU A 115 -8.25 -9.29 -9.75
C LEU A 115 -9.69 -9.40 -10.27
N ALA A 116 -9.87 -9.54 -11.59
CA ALA A 116 -11.18 -9.74 -12.19
C ALA A 116 -11.87 -11.01 -11.66
N ALA A 117 -11.11 -12.09 -11.47
CA ALA A 117 -11.66 -13.34 -10.90
C ALA A 117 -12.01 -13.22 -9.41
N ALA A 118 -11.33 -12.35 -8.65
CA ALA A 118 -11.59 -12.10 -7.24
C ALA A 118 -12.82 -11.18 -7.01
N ILE A 119 -13.23 -10.42 -8.03
CA ILE A 119 -14.35 -9.48 -7.95
C ILE A 119 -15.63 -10.15 -8.49
N PRO A 120 -16.70 -10.29 -7.70
CA PRO A 120 -17.99 -10.74 -8.21
C PRO A 120 -18.51 -9.80 -9.33
N GLY A 121 -18.65 -10.32 -10.53
CA GLY A 121 -19.02 -9.53 -11.72
C GLY A 121 -17.83 -8.94 -12.50
N GLY A 122 -16.60 -9.21 -12.05
CA GLY A 122 -15.38 -8.79 -12.75
C GLY A 122 -15.10 -7.28 -12.66
N LEU A 123 -14.21 -6.79 -13.52
CA LEU A 123 -13.77 -5.38 -13.51
C LEU A 123 -14.90 -4.40 -13.79
N GLU A 124 -15.92 -4.81 -14.53
CA GLU A 124 -17.09 -4.00 -14.86
C GLU A 124 -18.01 -3.74 -13.66
N ALA A 125 -17.87 -4.54 -12.58
CA ALA A 125 -18.65 -4.42 -11.36
C ALA A 125 -17.99 -3.51 -10.31
N VAL A 126 -16.82 -2.92 -10.61
CA VAL A 126 -16.15 -1.98 -9.71
C VAL A 126 -16.83 -0.60 -9.80
N ASP A 127 -17.31 -0.11 -8.67
CA ASP A 127 -17.93 1.22 -8.56
C ASP A 127 -16.88 2.30 -8.31
N PHE A 128 -15.88 1.99 -7.45
CA PHE A 128 -14.82 2.93 -7.10
C PHE A 128 -13.43 2.28 -7.13
N VAL A 129 -12.47 3.02 -7.65
CA VAL A 129 -11.05 2.78 -7.42
C VAL A 129 -10.57 3.88 -6.47
N VAL A 130 -10.04 3.49 -5.32
CA VAL A 130 -9.54 4.42 -4.29
C VAL A 130 -8.02 4.35 -4.32
N CYS A 131 -7.36 5.40 -4.76
CA CYS A 131 -5.91 5.49 -4.72
C CYS A 131 -5.48 6.17 -3.41
N THR A 132 -4.74 5.45 -2.57
CA THR A 132 -4.22 6.00 -1.30
C THR A 132 -3.28 7.16 -1.56
N HIS A 133 -2.48 7.06 -2.62
CA HIS A 133 -1.59 8.08 -3.14
C HIS A 133 -1.16 7.73 -4.59
N MET A 134 -0.28 8.56 -5.20
CA MET A 134 0.06 8.44 -6.62
C MET A 134 1.49 7.95 -6.86
N HIS A 135 2.02 7.00 -6.08
CA HIS A 135 3.21 6.28 -6.47
C HIS A 135 2.89 5.18 -7.49
N PHE A 136 3.90 4.79 -8.28
CA PHE A 136 3.73 3.89 -9.43
C PHE A 136 3.13 2.53 -9.06
N ASP A 137 3.41 2.04 -7.85
CA ASP A 137 2.96 0.76 -7.34
C ASP A 137 1.59 0.81 -6.63
N HIS A 138 0.90 1.95 -6.72
CA HIS A 138 -0.48 2.15 -6.23
C HIS A 138 -1.47 2.54 -7.34
N VAL A 139 -0.98 3.08 -8.46
CA VAL A 139 -1.84 3.58 -9.56
C VAL A 139 -1.56 2.90 -10.90
N GLY A 140 -0.69 1.91 -10.94
CA GLY A 140 -0.19 1.34 -12.17
C GLY A 140 -1.27 0.70 -13.04
N TRP A 141 -2.14 -0.13 -12.49
CA TRP A 141 -3.27 -0.70 -13.21
C TRP A 141 -4.55 0.16 -13.18
N ASN A 142 -4.46 1.44 -12.85
CA ASN A 142 -5.55 2.37 -13.12
C ASN A 142 -5.94 2.33 -14.61
N THR A 143 -4.95 2.09 -15.46
CA THR A 143 -5.11 1.97 -16.91
C THR A 143 -4.43 0.71 -17.44
N SER A 144 -4.88 0.24 -18.56
CA SER A 144 -4.30 -0.85 -19.34
C SER A 144 -3.94 -0.35 -20.74
N LEU A 145 -2.84 -0.87 -21.30
CA LEU A 145 -2.43 -0.53 -22.65
C LEU A 145 -3.17 -1.42 -23.66
N VAL A 146 -4.08 -0.82 -24.43
CA VAL A 146 -4.87 -1.51 -25.46
C VAL A 146 -4.63 -0.82 -26.80
N ASP A 147 -4.15 -1.55 -27.79
CA ASP A 147 -3.86 -1.06 -29.15
C ASP A 147 -2.98 0.21 -29.19
N GLY A 148 -2.07 0.33 -28.21
CA GLY A 148 -1.15 1.47 -28.09
C GLY A 148 -1.72 2.71 -27.39
N ALA A 149 -2.93 2.63 -26.83
CA ALA A 149 -3.54 3.68 -26.03
C ALA A 149 -3.77 3.21 -24.58
N TRP A 150 -3.55 4.11 -23.63
CA TRP A 150 -3.90 3.89 -22.21
C TRP A 150 -5.41 4.10 -22.03
N VAL A 151 -6.10 3.06 -21.55
CA VAL A 151 -7.54 3.09 -21.30
C VAL A 151 -7.83 2.68 -19.84
N PRO A 152 -8.90 3.20 -19.22
CA PRO A 152 -9.28 2.81 -17.87
C PRO A 152 -9.44 1.29 -17.74
N THR A 153 -8.78 0.69 -16.76
CA THR A 153 -8.87 -0.77 -16.48
C THR A 153 -10.24 -1.16 -15.92
N PHE A 154 -10.87 -0.25 -15.17
CA PHE A 154 -12.19 -0.46 -14.56
C PHE A 154 -13.21 0.45 -15.26
N PRO A 155 -13.90 -0.03 -16.30
CA PRO A 155 -14.59 0.82 -17.27
C PRO A 155 -15.82 1.54 -16.72
N ASN A 156 -16.35 1.12 -15.56
CA ASN A 156 -17.52 1.74 -14.94
C ASN A 156 -17.19 2.46 -13.62
N ALA A 157 -15.93 2.39 -13.15
CA ALA A 157 -15.54 2.92 -11.86
C ALA A 157 -15.35 4.44 -11.88
N ARG A 158 -15.56 5.09 -10.71
CA ARG A 158 -15.03 6.41 -10.40
C ARG A 158 -13.71 6.26 -9.67
N TYR A 159 -12.67 6.98 -10.10
CA TYR A 159 -11.34 6.94 -9.50
C TYR A 159 -11.20 8.11 -8.52
N LEU A 160 -11.05 7.78 -7.24
CA LEU A 160 -10.98 8.74 -6.14
C LEU A 160 -9.53 8.96 -5.74
N ILE A 161 -9.08 10.18 -5.79
CA ILE A 161 -7.73 10.61 -5.35
C ILE A 161 -7.87 11.90 -4.56
N SER A 162 -7.08 12.07 -3.50
CA SER A 162 -7.14 13.30 -2.73
C SER A 162 -6.68 14.51 -3.56
N LYS A 163 -7.28 15.69 -3.32
CA LYS A 163 -6.94 16.93 -4.03
C LYS A 163 -5.49 17.33 -3.83
N ASP A 164 -4.98 17.15 -2.60
CA ASP A 164 -3.61 17.50 -2.26
C ASP A 164 -2.60 16.56 -2.95
N GLU A 165 -2.97 15.29 -3.11
CA GLU A 165 -2.16 14.31 -3.83
C GLU A 165 -2.07 14.66 -5.31
N LEU A 166 -3.20 14.94 -5.94
CA LEU A 166 -3.23 15.39 -7.33
C LEU A 166 -2.39 16.65 -7.53
N ALA A 167 -2.56 17.65 -6.66
CA ALA A 167 -1.84 18.91 -6.76
C ALA A 167 -0.32 18.70 -6.58
N GLY A 168 0.09 17.84 -5.64
CA GLY A 168 1.49 17.50 -5.41
C GLY A 168 2.13 16.82 -6.61
N THR A 169 1.46 15.82 -7.17
CA THR A 169 1.95 15.08 -8.34
C THR A 169 1.97 15.94 -9.61
N GLN A 170 0.94 16.76 -9.83
CA GLN A 170 0.94 17.72 -10.94
C GLN A 170 2.08 18.74 -10.85
N ALA A 171 2.47 19.13 -9.65
CA ALA A 171 3.59 20.03 -9.44
C ALA A 171 4.95 19.34 -9.68
N ASN A 172 5.05 18.05 -9.40
CA ASN A 172 6.30 17.28 -9.51
C ASN A 172 6.03 15.78 -9.69
N ASP A 173 5.81 15.35 -10.94
CA ASP A 173 5.62 13.93 -11.31
C ASP A 173 6.95 13.17 -11.40
N LEU A 174 7.58 12.93 -10.24
CA LEU A 174 8.87 12.25 -10.17
C LEU A 174 8.84 10.81 -10.68
N MET A 175 7.67 10.17 -10.64
CA MET A 175 7.52 8.76 -11.01
C MET A 175 6.91 8.56 -12.40
N GLY A 176 6.53 9.64 -13.08
CA GLY A 176 5.99 9.60 -14.44
C GLY A 176 4.62 8.92 -14.52
N VAL A 177 3.79 9.04 -13.46
CA VAL A 177 2.49 8.37 -13.38
C VAL A 177 1.35 9.16 -14.01
N MET A 178 1.53 10.47 -14.20
CA MET A 178 0.45 11.32 -14.73
C MET A 178 0.01 10.87 -16.12
N GLU A 179 0.94 10.72 -17.06
CA GLU A 179 0.60 10.38 -18.42
C GLU A 179 -0.02 8.99 -18.56
N PRO A 180 0.57 7.90 -18.03
CA PRO A 180 -0.02 6.58 -18.22
C PRO A 180 -1.23 6.29 -17.33
N SER A 181 -1.25 6.76 -16.07
CA SER A 181 -2.19 6.25 -15.06
C SER A 181 -3.30 7.21 -14.66
N ILE A 182 -3.15 8.51 -14.93
CA ILE A 182 -4.09 9.54 -14.43
C ILE A 182 -4.73 10.35 -15.56
N THR A 183 -3.92 10.86 -16.51
CA THR A 183 -4.43 11.67 -17.62
C THR A 183 -5.54 10.96 -18.40
N PRO A 184 -5.43 9.66 -18.75
CA PRO A 184 -6.51 8.96 -19.44
C PRO A 184 -7.83 8.92 -18.64
N LEU A 185 -7.76 8.80 -17.31
CA LEU A 185 -8.95 8.82 -16.44
C LEU A 185 -9.66 10.19 -16.49
N ILE A 186 -8.88 11.27 -16.48
CA ILE A 186 -9.39 12.64 -16.59
C ILE A 186 -10.06 12.83 -17.96
N GLU A 187 -9.41 12.40 -19.04
CA GLU A 187 -9.92 12.48 -20.41
C GLU A 187 -11.21 11.69 -20.61
N HIS A 188 -11.34 10.54 -19.94
CA HIS A 188 -12.58 9.74 -19.95
C HIS A 188 -13.65 10.24 -18.97
N GLY A 189 -13.35 11.30 -18.20
CA GLY A 189 -14.29 11.86 -17.22
C GLY A 189 -14.59 10.94 -16.02
N MET A 190 -13.68 10.00 -15.70
CA MET A 190 -13.84 8.99 -14.65
C MET A 190 -13.12 9.34 -13.35
N PHE A 191 -12.40 10.46 -13.31
CA PHE A 191 -11.55 10.89 -12.20
C PHE A 191 -12.28 11.90 -11.30
N ASP A 192 -12.18 11.67 -9.97
CA ASP A 192 -12.69 12.57 -8.94
C ASP A 192 -11.58 12.97 -7.97
N ALA A 193 -11.23 14.26 -7.94
CA ALA A 193 -10.39 14.82 -6.89
C ALA A 193 -11.26 15.13 -5.66
N VAL A 194 -11.03 14.40 -4.55
CA VAL A 194 -11.84 14.47 -3.33
C VAL A 194 -11.07 15.08 -2.15
N GLU A 195 -11.77 15.48 -1.09
CA GLU A 195 -11.12 15.86 0.16
C GLU A 195 -10.46 14.62 0.82
N SER A 196 -9.38 14.82 1.57
CA SER A 196 -8.63 13.73 2.20
C SER A 196 -9.40 13.00 3.33
N ASP A 197 -10.55 13.52 3.74
CA ASP A 197 -11.50 12.93 4.71
C ASP A 197 -12.82 12.51 4.05
N TYR A 198 -12.84 12.32 2.72
CA TYR A 198 -14.02 11.99 1.94
C TYR A 198 -14.67 10.69 2.42
N ARG A 199 -15.98 10.71 2.60
CA ARG A 199 -16.79 9.54 2.94
C ARG A 199 -17.37 8.93 1.66
N ILE A 200 -17.03 7.67 1.39
CA ILE A 200 -17.46 6.97 0.18
C ILE A 200 -18.88 6.42 0.38
N ASP A 201 -19.11 5.74 1.50
CA ASP A 201 -20.43 5.28 1.92
C ASP A 201 -20.59 5.38 3.45
N GLU A 202 -21.59 4.72 4.03
CA GLU A 202 -21.81 4.74 5.49
C GLU A 202 -20.73 4.05 6.30
N ASN A 203 -19.98 3.10 5.69
CA ASN A 203 -18.99 2.29 6.37
C ASN A 203 -17.54 2.67 6.00
N VAL A 204 -17.30 3.31 4.84
CA VAL A 204 -15.96 3.52 4.29
C VAL A 204 -15.67 5.01 4.12
N CYS A 205 -14.56 5.47 4.68
CA CYS A 205 -14.08 6.83 4.51
C CYS A 205 -12.55 6.90 4.41
N LEU A 206 -12.06 7.99 3.81
CA LEU A 206 -10.65 8.32 3.77
C LEU A 206 -10.23 8.94 5.11
N VAL A 207 -8.99 8.73 5.48
CA VAL A 207 -8.36 9.31 6.68
C VAL A 207 -7.09 10.03 6.26
N PRO A 208 -6.99 11.36 6.49
CA PRO A 208 -5.80 12.13 6.14
C PRO A 208 -4.55 11.56 6.79
N SER A 209 -3.54 11.24 5.99
CA SER A 209 -2.29 10.65 6.46
C SER A 209 -1.06 11.13 5.67
N ALA A 210 -1.08 12.43 5.32
CA ALA A 210 0.02 13.07 4.59
C ALA A 210 1.38 12.91 5.25
N GLY A 211 2.44 12.99 4.43
CA GLY A 211 3.84 12.87 4.81
C GLY A 211 4.63 11.99 3.86
N HIS A 212 4.19 10.75 3.65
CA HIS A 212 4.74 9.89 2.61
C HIS A 212 4.57 10.54 1.22
N SER A 213 3.37 10.97 0.93
CA SER A 213 3.09 11.91 -0.15
C SER A 213 2.24 13.08 0.35
N PRO A 214 2.10 14.17 -0.43
CA PRO A 214 1.43 15.39 0.05
C PRO A 214 -0.03 15.20 0.43
N GLY A 215 -0.74 14.32 -0.26
CA GLY A 215 -2.15 14.06 -0.05
C GLY A 215 -2.47 12.61 0.29
N HIS A 216 -1.50 11.86 0.79
CA HIS A 216 -1.68 10.46 1.18
C HIS A 216 -2.84 10.27 2.14
N VAL A 217 -3.63 9.22 1.91
CA VAL A 217 -4.77 8.83 2.76
C VAL A 217 -4.70 7.36 3.14
N CYS A 218 -5.15 7.03 4.35
CA CYS A 218 -5.56 5.68 4.72
C CYS A 218 -7.05 5.50 4.40
N VAL A 219 -7.52 4.24 4.37
CA VAL A 219 -8.95 3.93 4.20
C VAL A 219 -9.46 3.28 5.50
N MET A 220 -10.39 3.95 6.17
CA MET A 220 -11.07 3.46 7.35
C MET A 220 -12.35 2.74 6.96
N ILE A 221 -12.57 1.59 7.55
CA ILE A 221 -13.77 0.77 7.42
C ILE A 221 -14.37 0.58 8.81
N GLU A 222 -15.63 0.94 8.98
CA GLU A 222 -16.35 0.84 10.25
C GLU A 222 -17.73 0.25 10.00
N SER A 223 -18.02 -0.95 10.52
CA SER A 223 -19.30 -1.61 10.34
C SER A 223 -19.63 -2.51 11.52
N GLY A 224 -20.87 -2.47 12.01
CA GLY A 224 -21.32 -3.32 13.09
C GLY A 224 -20.56 -3.18 14.43
N GLY A 225 -19.88 -2.05 14.63
CA GLY A 225 -19.02 -1.82 15.81
C GLY A 225 -17.60 -2.36 15.66
N GLU A 226 -17.27 -2.96 14.54
CA GLU A 226 -15.93 -3.41 14.18
C GLU A 226 -15.23 -2.38 13.28
N ARG A 227 -13.88 -2.40 13.27
CA ARG A 227 -13.08 -1.43 12.54
C ARG A 227 -11.90 -2.09 11.83
N ALA A 228 -11.59 -1.59 10.62
CA ALA A 228 -10.33 -1.88 9.96
C ALA A 228 -9.74 -0.61 9.33
N LEU A 229 -8.41 -0.57 9.23
CA LEU A 229 -7.66 0.50 8.59
C LEU A 229 -6.73 -0.11 7.53
N ILE A 230 -6.92 0.26 6.26
CA ILE A 230 -5.94 0.04 5.19
C ILE A 230 -4.97 1.21 5.26
N THR A 231 -3.69 0.93 5.46
CA THR A 231 -2.70 1.94 5.86
C THR A 231 -2.16 2.80 4.72
N GLY A 232 -2.32 2.36 3.46
CA GLY A 232 -1.45 2.89 2.42
C GLY A 232 0.01 2.78 2.84
N ASP A 233 0.82 3.73 2.46
CA ASP A 233 2.24 3.80 2.75
C ASP A 233 2.60 4.60 4.01
N SER A 234 1.60 4.80 4.91
CA SER A 234 1.92 5.27 6.26
C SER A 234 2.87 4.32 6.99
N PHE A 235 2.78 3.01 6.67
CA PHE A 235 3.66 1.95 7.18
C PHE A 235 4.03 0.99 6.05
N HIS A 236 5.32 0.85 5.75
CA HIS A 236 5.84 -0.10 4.75
C HIS A 236 6.19 -1.46 5.35
N SER A 237 6.37 -1.53 6.66
CA SER A 237 6.69 -2.75 7.39
C SER A 237 6.10 -2.69 8.79
N PRO A 238 5.60 -3.82 9.34
CA PRO A 238 5.18 -3.89 10.73
C PRO A 238 6.26 -3.49 11.74
N ALA A 239 7.53 -3.55 11.37
CA ALA A 239 8.63 -3.04 12.20
C ALA A 239 8.45 -1.56 12.59
N GLN A 240 7.77 -0.77 11.76
CA GLN A 240 7.51 0.64 12.04
C GLN A 240 6.44 0.87 13.13
N PHE A 241 5.69 -0.16 13.56
CA PHE A 241 4.87 -0.05 14.76
C PHE A 241 5.74 -0.01 16.02
N ALA A 242 6.83 -0.78 16.04
CA ALA A 242 7.82 -0.71 17.10
C ALA A 242 8.77 0.49 16.97
N HIS A 243 9.00 0.94 15.75
CA HIS A 243 9.97 1.96 15.38
C HIS A 243 9.36 3.03 14.46
N PRO A 244 8.38 3.83 14.93
CA PRO A 244 7.70 4.82 14.08
C PRO A 244 8.61 5.93 13.57
N GLU A 245 9.78 6.12 14.22
CA GLU A 245 10.84 7.03 13.80
C GLU A 245 11.54 6.60 12.50
N VAL A 246 11.52 5.33 12.16
CA VAL A 246 12.12 4.80 10.91
C VAL A 246 11.32 5.24 9.72
N SER A 247 11.92 6.06 8.86
CA SER A 247 11.29 6.65 7.67
C SER A 247 11.70 5.94 6.39
N ALA A 248 10.81 5.96 5.41
CA ALA A 248 11.10 5.58 4.03
C ALA A 248 11.78 6.75 3.30
N THR A 249 12.98 7.13 3.75
CA THR A 249 13.66 8.40 3.43
C THR A 249 13.78 8.70 1.93
N TYR A 250 13.77 7.67 1.07
CA TYR A 250 13.84 7.85 -0.38
C TYR A 250 12.46 7.85 -1.07
N ALA A 251 11.41 7.52 -0.33
CA ALA A 251 10.03 7.49 -0.82
C ALA A 251 9.15 8.54 -0.13
N ASP A 252 9.44 8.89 1.15
CA ASP A 252 8.71 9.93 1.87
C ASP A 252 9.03 11.31 1.28
N THR A 253 8.01 12.03 0.82
CA THR A 253 8.12 13.43 0.37
C THR A 253 8.50 14.35 1.53
N ASP A 254 7.96 14.09 2.73
CA ASP A 254 8.31 14.76 3.99
C ASP A 254 8.41 13.70 5.10
N SER A 255 9.63 13.25 5.38
CA SER A 255 9.90 12.23 6.40
C SER A 255 9.49 12.67 7.81
N ALA A 256 9.52 13.96 8.13
CA ALA A 256 9.12 14.46 9.45
C ALA A 256 7.58 14.39 9.58
N ALA A 257 6.86 14.82 8.56
CA ALA A 257 5.40 14.70 8.50
C ALA A 257 4.94 13.23 8.50
N ALA A 258 5.62 12.34 7.74
CA ALA A 258 5.35 10.91 7.72
C ALA A 258 5.54 10.29 9.11
N THR A 259 6.62 10.64 9.82
CA THR A 259 6.85 10.20 11.20
C THR A 259 5.77 10.70 12.15
N ALA A 260 5.38 11.97 12.06
CA ALA A 260 4.28 12.53 12.86
C ALA A 260 2.95 11.82 12.59
N THR A 261 2.67 11.51 11.33
CA THR A 261 1.49 10.73 10.92
C THR A 261 1.51 9.33 11.52
N ARG A 262 2.66 8.62 11.49
CA ARG A 262 2.78 7.29 12.14
C ARG A 262 2.51 7.36 13.64
N HIS A 263 3.06 8.35 14.34
CA HIS A 263 2.77 8.53 15.77
C HIS A 263 1.29 8.78 16.04
N ARG A 264 0.66 9.67 15.29
CA ARG A 264 -0.77 9.96 15.42
C ARG A 264 -1.64 8.72 15.15
N LEU A 265 -1.31 7.92 14.14
CA LEU A 265 -2.02 6.67 13.85
C LEU A 265 -1.81 5.63 14.97
N LEU A 266 -0.59 5.50 15.51
CA LEU A 266 -0.31 4.60 16.63
C LEU A 266 -1.10 4.96 17.88
N GLU A 267 -1.27 6.24 18.23
CA GLU A 267 -2.12 6.68 19.34
C GLU A 267 -3.57 6.19 19.21
N GLN A 268 -4.05 5.98 17.98
CA GLN A 268 -5.41 5.50 17.71
C GLN A 268 -5.51 3.98 17.57
N LEU A 269 -4.41 3.31 17.24
CA LEU A 269 -4.39 1.88 16.90
C LEU A 269 -3.94 1.00 18.06
N VAL A 270 -3.05 1.50 18.94
CA VAL A 270 -2.52 0.68 20.04
C VAL A 270 -3.64 0.28 20.99
N ASP A 271 -3.75 -1.05 21.19
CA ASP A 271 -4.78 -1.70 22.02
C ASP A 271 -6.23 -1.39 21.59
N ALA A 272 -6.43 -0.75 20.45
CA ALA A 272 -7.73 -0.68 19.81
C ALA A 272 -8.07 -2.03 19.14
N ASP A 273 -9.36 -2.36 19.05
CA ASP A 273 -9.81 -3.56 18.32
C ASP A 273 -9.91 -3.30 16.81
N THR A 274 -9.07 -2.39 16.27
CA THR A 274 -8.99 -2.10 14.85
C THR A 274 -8.07 -3.11 14.16
N ILE A 275 -8.57 -3.78 13.12
CA ILE A 275 -7.75 -4.58 12.22
C ILE A 275 -6.93 -3.63 11.35
N VAL A 276 -5.62 -3.79 11.35
CA VAL A 276 -4.73 -3.02 10.47
C VAL A 276 -4.33 -3.90 9.28
N LEU A 277 -4.60 -3.40 8.10
CA LEU A 277 -4.30 -4.02 6.80
C LEU A 277 -3.18 -3.22 6.15
N GLY A 278 -1.98 -3.78 6.13
CA GLY A 278 -0.81 -3.07 5.58
C GLY A 278 -0.69 -3.27 4.09
N THR A 279 -0.65 -2.19 3.32
CA THR A 279 -0.58 -2.21 1.85
C THR A 279 0.69 -2.89 1.34
N HIS A 280 1.79 -2.83 2.10
CA HIS A 280 3.04 -3.49 1.75
C HIS A 280 3.41 -4.69 2.64
N PHE A 281 2.51 -5.10 3.54
CA PHE A 281 2.80 -6.21 4.41
C PHE A 281 2.63 -7.55 3.67
N SER A 282 3.69 -8.35 3.64
CA SER A 282 3.59 -9.74 3.18
C SER A 282 2.61 -10.53 4.06
N ARG A 283 2.28 -11.77 3.69
CA ARG A 283 1.42 -12.63 4.52
C ARG A 283 1.96 -12.70 5.96
N PRO A 284 1.12 -12.49 7.00
CA PRO A 284 -0.36 -12.50 7.00
C PRO A 284 -1.09 -11.21 6.63
N THR A 285 -0.40 -10.11 6.34
CA THR A 285 -0.92 -8.81 5.86
C THR A 285 -1.71 -8.02 6.89
N ALA A 286 -2.53 -8.68 7.71
CA ALA A 286 -3.39 -8.05 8.69
C ALA A 286 -3.05 -8.47 10.12
N GLY A 287 -3.40 -7.61 11.07
CA GLY A 287 -3.21 -7.83 12.50
C GLY A 287 -3.77 -6.66 13.31
N ARG A 288 -3.47 -6.65 14.61
CA ARG A 288 -3.77 -5.54 15.52
C ARG A 288 -2.50 -4.99 16.13
N VAL A 289 -2.47 -3.70 16.40
CA VAL A 289 -1.35 -3.08 17.12
C VAL A 289 -1.59 -3.18 18.62
N ARG A 290 -0.64 -3.76 19.33
CA ARG A 290 -0.73 -3.96 20.79
C ARG A 290 0.40 -3.22 21.49
N SER A 291 0.13 -2.76 22.72
CA SER A 291 1.18 -2.26 23.60
C SER A 291 2.09 -3.39 24.06
N GLY A 292 3.38 -3.13 24.12
CA GLY A 292 4.39 -4.02 24.67
C GLY A 292 5.13 -3.36 25.84
N PRO A 293 6.04 -4.08 26.51
CA PRO A 293 6.77 -3.54 27.68
C PRO A 293 7.60 -2.28 27.35
N GLU A 294 8.13 -2.21 26.17
CA GLU A 294 8.97 -1.10 25.70
C GLU A 294 8.40 -0.40 24.48
N ARG A 295 7.82 -1.16 23.54
CA ARG A 295 7.35 -0.68 22.24
C ARG A 295 6.06 -1.41 21.83
N ALA A 296 5.30 -0.77 20.93
CA ALA A 296 4.15 -1.45 20.31
C ALA A 296 4.62 -2.62 19.42
N TRP A 297 3.73 -3.57 19.20
CA TRP A 297 3.98 -4.74 18.36
C TRP A 297 2.74 -5.10 17.52
N PHE A 298 2.95 -5.90 16.48
CA PHE A 298 1.90 -6.28 15.54
C PHE A 298 1.45 -7.72 15.83
N ASP A 299 0.23 -7.85 16.34
CA ASP A 299 -0.41 -9.12 16.64
C ASP A 299 -1.15 -9.64 15.41
N THR A 300 -0.64 -10.69 14.81
CA THR A 300 -1.22 -11.31 13.62
C THR A 300 -2.23 -12.41 13.92
N THR A 301 -2.56 -12.63 15.20
CA THR A 301 -3.57 -13.59 15.64
C THR A 301 -4.97 -12.97 15.58
N ILE A 302 -5.56 -12.91 14.38
CA ILE A 302 -6.89 -12.33 14.13
C ILE A 302 -7.81 -13.32 13.41
#